data_bd76845c15b704c591c20df04d66d648
#
_entry.id   bd76845c15b704c591c20df04d66d648
#
_cell.length_a   1.000
_cell.length_b   1.000
_cell.length_c   1.000
_cell.angle_alpha   90.00
_cell.angle_beta   90.00
_cell.angle_gamma   90.00
#
_symmetry.space_group_name_H-M   'P 1'
#
loop_
_entity.id
_entity.type
_entity.pdbx_description
1 polymer ?
#
loop_
_entity_poly.entity_id
_entity_poly.type
_entity_poly.pdbx_seq_one_letter_code
_entity_poly.pdbx_strand_id
1 'polypeptide(L)'
;IAISKLSGGNQQKIVVGKALESHPKILLLDDPTYGVDIHAKGDITAAITRFTDAGGGVVFVSSELTEMIENCDRILLIKYNRIVGELRDVPRLGLTEDSLMAAIQ
;
A
#
# COMPACT_ATOMS: atom_id res chain seq x y z
N ILE A 1 7.41 25.92 -7.51
CA ILE A 1 8.41 25.11 -6.78
C ILE A 1 8.68 23.82 -7.54
N ALA A 2 9.97 23.55 -7.78
CA ALA A 2 10.34 22.29 -8.41
C ALA A 2 10.06 21.12 -7.48
N ILE A 3 9.53 20.02 -8.02
CA ILE A 3 9.22 18.81 -7.23
C ILE A 3 10.44 18.33 -6.46
N SER A 4 11.64 18.42 -7.06
CA SER A 4 12.88 17.98 -6.42
C SER A 4 13.25 18.75 -5.15
N LYS A 5 12.63 19.90 -4.91
CA LYS A 5 12.85 20.71 -3.70
C LYS A 5 11.84 20.43 -2.59
N LEU A 6 10.85 19.57 -2.84
CA LEU A 6 9.86 19.18 -1.84
C LEU A 6 10.40 18.06 -0.97
N SER A 7 9.82 17.86 0.21
CA SER A 7 10.13 16.72 1.05
C SER A 7 9.75 15.43 0.31
N GLY A 8 10.38 14.31 0.70
CA GLY A 8 10.08 13.00 0.13
C GLY A 8 8.59 12.65 0.22
N GLY A 9 7.94 12.98 1.36
CA GLY A 9 6.52 12.74 1.55
C GLY A 9 5.65 13.56 0.60
N ASN A 10 5.99 14.82 0.40
CA ASN A 10 5.26 15.69 -0.53
C ASN A 10 5.46 15.26 -1.97
N GLN A 11 6.66 14.83 -2.34
CA GLN A 11 6.93 14.28 -3.67
C GLN A 11 6.07 13.04 -3.92
N GLN A 12 5.99 12.15 -2.95
CA GLN A 12 5.21 10.92 -3.07
C GLN A 12 3.71 11.21 -3.18
N LYS A 13 3.19 12.18 -2.43
CA LYS A 13 1.79 12.60 -2.56
C LYS A 13 1.48 13.11 -3.96
N ILE A 14 2.40 13.84 -4.58
CA ILE A 14 2.24 14.34 -5.94
C ILE A 14 2.22 13.17 -6.94
N VAL A 15 3.12 12.20 -6.79
CA VAL A 15 3.18 11.03 -7.66
C VAL A 15 1.87 10.23 -7.60
N VAL A 16 1.39 9.96 -6.40
CA VAL A 16 0.11 9.24 -6.20
C VAL A 16 -1.05 10.06 -6.77
N GLY A 17 -1.09 11.37 -6.49
CA GLY A 17 -2.14 12.26 -7.00
C GLY A 17 -2.20 12.29 -8.52
N LYS A 18 -1.04 12.35 -9.19
CA LYS A 18 -0.99 12.30 -10.65
C LYS A 18 -1.50 10.98 -11.20
N ALA A 19 -1.14 9.87 -10.57
CA ALA A 19 -1.63 8.56 -10.97
C ALA A 19 -3.16 8.50 -10.86
N LEU A 20 -3.73 9.06 -9.80
CA LEU A 20 -5.18 9.09 -9.59
C LEU A 20 -5.90 10.00 -10.58
N GLU A 21 -5.27 11.10 -11.01
CA GLU A 21 -5.85 12.03 -11.98
C GLU A 21 -6.15 11.37 -13.34
N SER A 22 -5.43 10.31 -13.69
CA SER A 22 -5.66 9.59 -14.94
C SER A 22 -6.92 8.71 -14.90
N HIS A 23 -7.61 8.66 -13.75
CA HIS A 23 -8.80 7.84 -13.50
C HIS A 23 -8.59 6.37 -13.86
N PRO A 24 -7.55 5.72 -13.31
CA PRO A 24 -7.31 4.31 -13.60
C PRO A 24 -8.37 3.42 -12.95
N LYS A 25 -8.53 2.22 -13.49
CA LYS A 25 -9.35 1.20 -12.84
C LYS A 25 -8.56 0.44 -11.80
N ILE A 26 -7.26 0.24 -12.07
CA ILE A 26 -6.33 -0.47 -11.20
C ILE A 26 -5.09 0.38 -11.03
N LEU A 27 -4.64 0.51 -9.80
CA LEU A 27 -3.46 1.25 -9.43
C LEU A 27 -2.41 0.30 -8.87
N LEU A 28 -1.20 0.35 -9.43
CA LEU A 28 -0.06 -0.44 -8.95
C LEU A 28 0.84 0.45 -8.13
N LEU A 29 1.03 0.11 -6.85
CA LEU A 29 1.85 0.89 -5.93
C LEU A 29 2.94 0.01 -5.33
N ASP A 30 4.19 0.41 -5.53
CA ASP A 30 5.36 -0.28 -4.99
C ASP A 30 5.98 0.57 -3.89
N ASP A 31 5.84 0.11 -2.64
CA ASP A 31 6.32 0.80 -1.44
C ASP A 31 5.95 2.30 -1.43
N PRO A 32 4.68 2.67 -1.60
CA PRO A 32 4.31 4.09 -1.80
C PRO A 32 4.57 4.96 -0.59
N THR A 33 4.76 4.37 0.60
CA THR A 33 5.00 5.10 1.84
C THR A 33 6.40 4.91 2.39
N TYR A 34 7.30 4.24 1.65
CA TYR A 34 8.67 4.00 2.10
C TYR A 34 9.42 5.32 2.28
N GLY A 35 10.03 5.46 3.46
CA GLY A 35 10.81 6.66 3.78
C GLY A 35 9.99 7.94 3.99
N VAL A 36 8.67 7.82 4.05
CA VAL A 36 7.74 8.95 4.21
C VAL A 36 7.40 9.10 5.68
N ASP A 37 7.26 10.34 6.17
CA ASP A 37 6.86 10.58 7.55
C ASP A 37 5.40 10.18 7.81
N ILE A 38 5.05 10.04 9.10
CA ILE A 38 3.73 9.55 9.51
C ILE A 38 2.58 10.40 8.94
N HIS A 39 2.77 11.71 8.89
CA HIS A 39 1.73 12.62 8.41
C HIS A 39 1.44 12.41 6.93
N ALA A 40 2.50 12.36 6.12
CA ALA A 40 2.38 12.12 4.69
C ALA A 40 1.88 10.70 4.39
N LYS A 41 2.27 9.71 5.20
CA LYS A 41 1.71 8.35 5.11
C LYS A 41 0.20 8.35 5.25
N GLY A 42 -0.32 9.08 6.24
CA GLY A 42 -1.75 9.19 6.46
C GLY A 42 -2.48 9.77 5.25
N ASP A 43 -1.91 10.82 4.65
CA ASP A 43 -2.49 11.45 3.47
C ASP A 43 -2.51 10.50 2.26
N ILE A 44 -1.42 9.78 2.03
CA ILE A 44 -1.31 8.81 0.94
C ILE A 44 -2.30 7.66 1.15
N THR A 45 -2.37 7.11 2.35
CA THR A 45 -3.28 6.03 2.70
C THR A 45 -4.74 6.47 2.53
N ALA A 46 -5.08 7.69 2.96
CA ALA A 46 -6.42 8.23 2.79
C ALA A 46 -6.80 8.36 1.31
N ALA A 47 -5.87 8.80 0.46
CA ALA A 47 -6.11 8.90 -0.98
C ALA A 47 -6.36 7.52 -1.60
N ILE A 48 -5.59 6.51 -1.21
CA ILE A 48 -5.76 5.13 -1.67
C ILE A 48 -7.13 4.60 -1.25
N THR A 49 -7.51 4.82 0.01
CA THR A 49 -8.80 4.38 0.54
C THR A 49 -9.97 5.01 -0.23
N ARG A 50 -9.90 6.32 -0.51
CA ARG A 50 -10.93 6.98 -1.32
C ARG A 50 -11.05 6.37 -2.71
N PHE A 51 -9.92 6.04 -3.31
CA PHE A 51 -9.89 5.40 -4.63
C PHE A 51 -10.57 4.03 -4.60
N THR A 52 -10.25 3.18 -3.62
CA THR A 52 -10.86 1.86 -3.49
C THR A 52 -12.33 1.93 -3.11
N ASP A 53 -12.72 2.86 -2.26
CA ASP A 53 -14.13 3.06 -1.89
C ASP A 53 -14.97 3.49 -3.10
N ALA A 54 -14.35 4.17 -4.06
CA ALA A 54 -15.01 4.57 -5.31
C ALA A 54 -15.05 3.43 -6.34
N GLY A 55 -14.59 2.24 -6.00
CA GLY A 55 -14.63 1.06 -6.87
C GLY A 55 -13.31 0.72 -7.55
N GLY A 56 -12.23 1.46 -7.26
CA GLY A 56 -10.92 1.17 -7.82
C GLY A 56 -10.27 -0.06 -7.19
N GLY A 57 -9.39 -0.72 -7.95
CA GLY A 57 -8.56 -1.81 -7.44
C GLY A 57 -7.12 -1.34 -7.23
N VAL A 58 -6.47 -1.85 -6.20
CA VAL A 58 -5.07 -1.51 -5.90
C VAL A 58 -4.27 -2.79 -5.70
N VAL A 59 -3.12 -2.87 -6.37
CA VAL A 59 -2.08 -3.85 -6.05
C VAL A 59 -1.01 -3.09 -5.28
N PHE A 60 -0.83 -3.46 -4.03
CA PHE A 60 0.00 -2.76 -3.08
C PHE A 60 1.17 -3.63 -2.66
N VAL A 61 2.39 -3.20 -2.93
CA VAL A 61 3.60 -3.88 -2.49
C VAL A 61 4.21 -3.06 -1.37
N SER A 62 4.47 -3.68 -0.22
CA SER A 62 5.08 -3.00 0.92
C SER A 62 6.06 -3.92 1.62
N SER A 63 7.14 -3.33 2.10
CA SER A 63 8.09 -3.98 2.98
C SER A 63 7.67 -3.89 4.45
N GLU A 64 6.65 -3.10 4.78
CA GLU A 64 6.16 -2.93 6.13
C GLU A 64 4.90 -3.77 6.37
N LEU A 65 5.01 -4.79 7.22
CA LEU A 65 3.95 -5.75 7.47
C LEU A 65 2.70 -5.10 8.08
N THR A 66 2.88 -4.10 8.95
CA THR A 66 1.77 -3.38 9.55
C THR A 66 0.91 -2.70 8.50
N GLU A 67 1.53 -2.07 7.50
CA GLU A 67 0.80 -1.44 6.41
C GLU A 67 0.01 -2.44 5.57
N MET A 68 0.58 -3.61 5.35
CA MET A 68 -0.11 -4.69 4.64
C MET A 68 -1.38 -5.11 5.39
N ILE A 69 -1.26 -5.31 6.68
CA ILE A 69 -2.38 -5.74 7.53
C ILE A 69 -3.48 -4.67 7.58
N GLU A 70 -3.08 -3.40 7.71
CA GLU A 70 -4.02 -2.29 7.85
C GLU A 70 -4.74 -1.93 6.56
N ASN A 71 -4.10 -2.12 5.41
CA ASN A 71 -4.60 -1.56 4.16
C ASN A 71 -5.07 -2.60 3.14
N CYS A 72 -4.74 -3.88 3.31
CA CYS A 72 -5.04 -4.90 2.32
C CYS A 72 -6.26 -5.74 2.73
N ASP A 73 -7.10 -6.06 1.75
CA ASP A 73 -8.19 -7.03 1.91
C ASP A 73 -7.67 -8.45 1.70
N ARG A 74 -6.66 -8.57 0.85
CA ARG A 74 -6.07 -9.84 0.47
C ARG A 74 -4.56 -9.67 0.38
N ILE A 75 -3.81 -10.63 0.91
CA ILE A 75 -2.36 -10.63 0.88
C ILE A 75 -1.88 -11.88 0.16
N LEU A 76 -1.00 -11.69 -0.83
CA LEU A 76 -0.30 -12.78 -1.49
C LEU A 76 1.10 -12.89 -0.91
N LEU A 77 1.47 -14.09 -0.53
CA LEU A 77 2.81 -14.38 0.00
C LEU A 77 3.69 -14.91 -1.12
N ILE A 78 4.80 -14.20 -1.38
CA ILE A 78 5.72 -14.57 -2.45
C ILE A 78 7.04 -15.00 -1.84
N LYS A 79 7.55 -16.16 -2.27
CA LYS A 79 8.84 -16.69 -1.85
C LYS A 79 9.47 -17.41 -3.03
N TYR A 80 10.76 -17.16 -3.27
CA TYR A 80 11.48 -17.77 -4.39
C TYR A 80 10.77 -17.55 -5.73
N ASN A 81 10.30 -16.34 -5.98
CA ASN A 81 9.59 -15.93 -7.20
C ASN A 81 8.30 -16.70 -7.46
N ARG A 82 7.69 -17.26 -6.41
CA ARG A 82 6.44 -18.00 -6.50
C ARG A 82 5.45 -17.52 -5.46
N ILE A 83 4.17 -17.61 -5.79
CA ILE A 83 3.12 -17.40 -4.80
C ILE A 83 3.03 -18.68 -3.98
N VAL A 84 3.35 -18.57 -2.68
CA VAL A 84 3.35 -19.72 -1.76
C VAL A 84 2.16 -19.72 -0.83
N GLY A 85 1.37 -18.66 -0.81
CA GLY A 85 0.19 -18.58 0.03
C GLY A 85 -0.66 -17.37 -0.29
N GLU A 86 -1.89 -17.40 0.22
CA GLU A 86 -2.84 -16.32 0.07
C GLU A 86 -3.66 -16.18 1.35
N LEU A 87 -3.81 -14.96 1.84
CA LEU A 87 -4.67 -14.63 2.98
C LEU A 87 -5.82 -13.77 2.45
N ARG A 88 -7.05 -14.26 2.62
CA ARG A 88 -8.27 -13.56 2.21
C ARG A 88 -8.99 -13.01 3.42
N ASP A 89 -9.81 -11.98 3.19
CA ASP A 89 -10.58 -11.32 4.25
C ASP A 89 -9.69 -10.88 5.42
N VAL A 90 -8.54 -10.27 5.09
CA VAL A 90 -7.50 -9.90 6.06
C VAL A 90 -8.05 -9.15 7.27
N PRO A 91 -8.99 -8.18 7.13
CA PRO A 91 -9.54 -7.49 8.30
C PRO A 91 -10.21 -8.40 9.33
N ARG A 92 -10.74 -9.56 8.90
CA ARG A 92 -11.41 -10.52 9.78
C ARG A 92 -10.46 -11.47 10.47
N LEU A 93 -9.21 -11.58 9.97
CA LEU A 93 -8.25 -12.56 10.47
C LEU A 93 -7.59 -12.15 11.79
N GLY A 94 -7.69 -10.86 12.15
CA GLY A 94 -7.03 -10.36 13.35
C GLY A 94 -5.51 -10.56 13.32
N LEU A 95 -4.91 -10.38 12.16
CA LEU A 95 -3.48 -10.60 11.97
C LEU A 95 -2.65 -9.61 12.77
N THR A 96 -1.52 -10.12 13.32
CA THR A 96 -0.46 -9.32 13.90
C THR A 96 0.76 -9.43 13.00
N GLU A 97 1.75 -8.54 13.21
CA GLU A 97 3.03 -8.66 12.49
C GLU A 97 3.65 -10.04 12.71
N ASP A 98 3.61 -10.55 13.94
CA ASP A 98 4.20 -11.85 14.27
C ASP A 98 3.50 -12.99 13.52
N SER A 99 2.16 -12.98 13.46
CA SER A 99 1.43 -14.02 12.76
C SER A 99 1.65 -13.96 11.24
N LEU A 100 1.77 -12.75 10.68
CA LEU A 100 2.07 -12.60 9.26
C LEU A 100 3.50 -13.03 8.95
N MET A 101 4.46 -12.67 9.80
CA MET A 101 5.85 -13.09 9.66
C MET A 101 5.95 -14.63 9.69
N ALA A 102 5.24 -15.28 10.59
CA ALA A 102 5.22 -16.73 10.68
C ALA A 102 4.66 -17.37 9.41
N ALA A 103 3.67 -16.75 8.77
CA ALA A 103 3.09 -17.24 7.52
C ALA A 103 4.05 -17.15 6.33
N ILE A 104 4.98 -16.16 6.37
CA ILE A 104 5.95 -15.95 5.30
C ILE A 104 7.12 -16.94 5.39
N GLN A 105 7.48 -17.35 6.60
CA GLN A 105 8.58 -18.30 6.84
C GLN A 105 8.19 -19.76 6.45
#